data_98b46e33b2906ceacbbb59b506dd40c7
#
_entry.id   98b46e33b2906ceacbbb59b506dd40c7
#
_cell.length_a   1.000
_cell.length_b   1.000
_cell.length_c   1.000
_cell.angle_alpha   90.00
_cell.angle_beta   90.00
_cell.angle_gamma   90.00
#
_symmetry.space_group_name_H-M   'P 1'
#
loop_
_entity.id
_entity.type
_entity.pdbx_description
1 polymer ?
#
loop_
_entity_poly.entity_id
_entity_poly.type
_entity_poly.pdbx_seq_one_letter_code
_entity_poly.pdbx_strand_id
1 'polypeptide(L)'
;MNTTIRSTRRARHRLRSYAVGAAAAAALLATTACEPGEADVAVAPSTPPAASGPAVSAAPGDGDNGDADDSGSVALCTHQDLSFSATRYDAPGEQLRHIMVVAVNRGGTTCEMQNAPEITLGDAQGPAPVMEGTEPGEPFALAPGEKAYAGVLATGGHRDTYEVTFMNLTLGSPGGEAEAEEPVELEMPTEGSFQADDGQRVTGWQPTEGLAMRPVTLS
;
A
#
# COMPACT_ATOMS: atom_id res chain seq x y z
N MET A 1 -12.09 65.60 -9.23
CA MET A 1 -13.07 65.89 -8.14
C MET A 1 -14.09 64.79 -8.14
N ASN A 2 -14.11 63.97 -7.08
CA ASN A 2 -15.22 63.23 -6.48
C ASN A 2 -14.67 62.03 -5.77
N THR A 3 -14.47 62.13 -4.56
CA THR A 3 -15.20 61.85 -3.31
C THR A 3 -15.33 60.37 -3.03
N THR A 4 -14.46 59.95 -2.16
CA THR A 4 -14.36 58.71 -1.41
C THR A 4 -15.59 58.51 -0.51
N ILE A 5 -16.18 57.30 -0.48
CA ILE A 5 -17.01 56.84 0.64
C ILE A 5 -16.48 55.50 1.15
N ARG A 6 -15.86 55.58 2.34
CA ARG A 6 -15.53 54.40 3.18
C ARG A 6 -16.78 53.95 3.91
N SER A 7 -17.15 52.66 3.75
CA SER A 7 -18.13 52.02 4.58
C SER A 7 -17.46 50.97 5.45
N THR A 8 -17.27 51.29 6.72
CA THR A 8 -16.81 50.36 7.77
C THR A 8 -18.02 49.58 8.30
N ARG A 9 -18.14 48.28 8.00
CA ARG A 9 -19.08 47.41 8.70
C ARG A 9 -18.33 46.63 9.78
N ARG A 10 -18.61 46.99 11.04
CA ARG A 10 -18.23 46.28 12.24
C ARG A 10 -19.03 44.97 12.32
N ALA A 11 -18.33 43.83 12.23
CA ALA A 11 -18.90 42.53 12.55
C ALA A 11 -18.89 42.32 14.06
N ARG A 12 -20.07 42.11 14.63
CA ARG A 12 -20.28 41.80 16.06
C ARG A 12 -19.98 40.32 16.31
N HIS A 13 -18.97 40.07 17.12
CA HIS A 13 -18.72 38.73 17.70
C HIS A 13 -19.86 38.35 18.64
N ARG A 14 -20.55 37.25 18.36
CA ARG A 14 -21.42 36.58 19.32
C ARG A 14 -20.65 35.40 19.92
N LEU A 15 -20.18 35.60 21.12
CA LEU A 15 -19.72 34.54 22.02
C LEU A 15 -20.92 33.66 22.38
N ARG A 16 -20.87 32.39 22.04
CA ARG A 16 -21.77 31.35 22.58
C ARG A 16 -20.98 30.49 23.54
N SER A 17 -21.23 30.68 24.81
CA SER A 17 -20.77 29.84 25.89
C SER A 17 -21.53 28.50 25.82
N TYR A 18 -20.83 27.37 25.79
CA TYR A 18 -21.41 26.06 26.01
C TYR A 18 -20.94 25.52 27.35
N ALA A 19 -21.94 25.17 28.15
CA ALA A 19 -21.77 24.66 29.48
C ALA A 19 -21.19 23.25 29.49
N VAL A 20 -20.33 23.04 30.47
CA VAL A 20 -19.73 21.76 30.85
C VAL A 20 -20.79 20.85 31.46
N GLY A 21 -20.97 19.67 30.87
CA GLY A 21 -21.73 18.57 31.47
C GLY A 21 -20.79 17.41 31.78
N ALA A 22 -20.45 17.25 33.07
CA ALA A 22 -19.72 16.09 33.55
C ALA A 22 -20.72 14.95 33.81
N ALA A 23 -20.54 13.81 33.15
CA ALA A 23 -21.21 12.56 33.50
C ALA A 23 -20.13 11.49 33.74
N ALA A 24 -19.96 11.13 35.02
CA ALA A 24 -19.17 10.01 35.45
C ALA A 24 -19.97 8.72 35.27
N ALA A 25 -19.45 7.75 34.55
CA ALA A 25 -19.96 6.39 34.52
C ALA A 25 -18.84 5.44 34.93
N ALA A 26 -19.01 4.81 36.10
CA ALA A 26 -18.19 3.74 36.62
C ALA A 26 -18.52 2.44 35.85
N ALA A 27 -17.52 1.76 35.30
CA ALA A 27 -17.67 0.43 34.73
C ALA A 27 -16.85 -0.58 35.50
N LEU A 28 -17.54 -1.63 35.92
CA LEU A 28 -17.11 -2.76 36.75
C LEU A 28 -16.12 -3.67 35.99
N LEU A 29 -15.02 -3.99 36.66
CA LEU A 29 -14.06 -5.01 36.25
C LEU A 29 -14.65 -6.40 36.60
N ALA A 30 -14.82 -7.23 35.56
CA ALA A 30 -15.05 -8.67 35.73
C ALA A 30 -13.76 -9.40 35.30
N THR A 31 -13.03 -9.88 36.29
CA THR A 31 -11.92 -10.80 36.16
C THR A 31 -12.43 -12.24 36.07
N THR A 32 -12.32 -12.91 34.96
CA THR A 32 -12.47 -14.37 34.89
C THR A 32 -11.08 -14.99 34.81
N ALA A 33 -10.67 -15.60 35.90
CA ALA A 33 -9.53 -16.52 35.97
C ALA A 33 -9.93 -17.85 35.34
N CYS A 34 -9.17 -18.34 34.36
CA CYS A 34 -9.18 -19.73 33.96
C CYS A 34 -7.93 -20.41 34.48
N GLU A 35 -8.16 -21.43 35.30
CA GLU A 35 -7.18 -22.33 35.89
C GLU A 35 -6.52 -23.23 34.84
N PRO A 36 -5.22 -23.57 34.95
CA PRO A 36 -4.58 -24.59 34.11
C PRO A 36 -4.83 -25.97 34.67
N GLY A 37 -5.52 -26.81 33.90
CA GLY A 37 -5.63 -28.24 34.18
C GLY A 37 -4.42 -29.00 33.62
N GLU A 38 -3.62 -29.57 34.55
CA GLU A 38 -2.62 -30.58 34.24
C GLU A 38 -3.31 -31.89 33.85
N ALA A 39 -2.93 -32.48 32.74
CA ALA A 39 -3.14 -33.89 32.43
C ALA A 39 -1.90 -34.44 31.71
N ASP A 40 -1.09 -35.15 32.50
CA ASP A 40 -0.02 -36.03 32.08
C ASP A 40 -0.62 -37.19 31.26
N VAL A 41 -0.18 -37.35 30.03
CA VAL A 41 -0.24 -38.67 29.32
C VAL A 41 1.02 -38.83 28.48
N ALA A 42 1.93 -39.63 28.98
CA ALA A 42 3.09 -40.13 28.26
C ALA A 42 2.66 -41.09 27.13
N VAL A 43 3.08 -40.82 25.91
CA VAL A 43 3.05 -41.83 24.82
C VAL A 43 4.41 -41.83 24.11
N ALA A 44 4.97 -43.02 24.05
CA ALA A 44 6.29 -43.38 23.54
C ALA A 44 6.46 -43.11 22.01
N PRO A 45 7.71 -42.99 21.56
CA PRO A 45 8.02 -42.72 20.14
C PRO A 45 7.90 -43.98 19.29
N SER A 46 7.08 -43.89 18.23
CA SER A 46 7.02 -44.92 17.19
C SER A 46 7.98 -44.58 16.06
N THR A 47 8.95 -45.45 15.87
CA THR A 47 9.90 -45.47 14.75
C THR A 47 9.18 -45.89 13.45
N PRO A 48 9.40 -45.22 12.31
CA PRO A 48 8.95 -45.70 11.01
C PRO A 48 9.98 -46.69 10.42
N PRO A 49 9.52 -47.74 9.71
CA PRO A 49 10.39 -48.71 9.06
C PRO A 49 11.00 -48.20 7.77
N ALA A 50 12.27 -48.51 7.57
CA ALA A 50 13.00 -48.30 6.33
C ALA A 50 12.46 -49.22 5.23
N ALA A 51 12.05 -48.66 4.10
CA ALA A 51 11.78 -49.38 2.87
C ALA A 51 12.94 -49.21 1.90
N SER A 52 13.67 -50.27 1.68
CA SER A 52 14.66 -50.43 0.62
C SER A 52 13.96 -50.69 -0.69
N GLY A 53 14.20 -49.85 -1.71
CA GLY A 53 13.78 -50.09 -3.09
C GLY A 53 14.97 -49.96 -4.04
N PRO A 54 15.00 -50.65 -5.18
CA PRO A 54 16.22 -50.99 -5.90
C PRO A 54 16.74 -49.90 -6.80
N ALA A 55 18.07 -49.87 -6.92
CA ALA A 55 18.82 -49.05 -7.86
C ALA A 55 18.53 -49.46 -9.31
N VAL A 56 18.11 -48.50 -10.14
CA VAL A 56 18.13 -48.65 -11.60
C VAL A 56 19.28 -47.78 -12.16
N SER A 57 20.18 -48.52 -12.81
CA SER A 57 21.29 -48.01 -13.57
C SER A 57 20.77 -47.15 -14.73
N ALA A 58 21.20 -45.88 -14.82
CA ALA A 58 20.99 -45.06 -16.01
C ALA A 58 22.28 -45.00 -16.80
N ALA A 59 22.16 -45.23 -18.07
CA ALA A 59 23.21 -45.12 -19.10
C ALA A 59 23.52 -43.63 -19.37
N PRO A 60 24.75 -43.28 -19.83
CA PRO A 60 25.10 -41.92 -20.17
C PRO A 60 24.50 -41.54 -21.53
N GLY A 61 23.70 -40.48 -21.52
CA GLY A 61 23.29 -39.76 -22.73
C GLY A 61 24.09 -38.49 -22.85
N ASP A 62 24.97 -38.44 -23.86
CA ASP A 62 25.57 -37.19 -24.34
C ASP A 62 24.46 -36.27 -24.86
N GLY A 63 24.45 -35.02 -24.44
CA GLY A 63 23.50 -34.05 -24.94
C GLY A 63 23.75 -32.66 -24.37
N ASP A 64 24.58 -31.93 -25.10
CA ASP A 64 24.56 -30.50 -25.32
C ASP A 64 24.71 -29.57 -24.07
N ASN A 65 25.89 -28.95 -24.04
CA ASN A 65 26.23 -27.80 -23.25
C ASN A 65 25.38 -26.59 -23.70
N GLY A 66 24.26 -26.37 -23.05
CA GLY A 66 23.66 -25.07 -22.95
C GLY A 66 24.15 -24.46 -21.64
N ASP A 67 25.11 -23.53 -21.71
CA ASP A 67 25.43 -22.64 -20.63
C ASP A 67 24.19 -21.78 -20.31
N ALA A 68 23.30 -22.33 -19.50
CA ALA A 68 22.31 -21.56 -18.76
C ALA A 68 22.95 -21.29 -17.40
N ASP A 69 23.69 -20.21 -17.33
CA ASP A 69 23.99 -19.51 -16.07
C ASP A 69 22.67 -18.88 -15.60
N ASP A 70 21.71 -19.73 -15.29
CA ASP A 70 20.48 -19.35 -14.62
C ASP A 70 20.78 -19.25 -13.12
N SER A 71 21.49 -18.21 -12.75
CA SER A 71 21.43 -17.66 -11.41
C SER A 71 19.99 -17.16 -11.24
N GLY A 72 19.13 -17.98 -10.63
CA GLY A 72 17.69 -17.86 -10.57
C GLY A 72 17.20 -16.52 -10.01
N SER A 73 17.35 -15.45 -10.77
CA SER A 73 16.74 -14.17 -10.51
C SER A 73 15.23 -14.30 -10.78
N VAL A 74 14.43 -13.96 -9.77
CA VAL A 74 12.98 -13.86 -9.92
C VAL A 74 12.71 -12.75 -10.94
N ALA A 75 11.84 -13.01 -11.93
CA ALA A 75 11.46 -12.00 -12.92
C ALA A 75 10.70 -10.84 -12.23
N LEU A 76 10.88 -9.63 -12.75
CA LEU A 76 10.10 -8.48 -12.28
C LEU A 76 8.63 -8.66 -12.58
N CYS A 77 7.77 -8.17 -11.67
CA CYS A 77 6.33 -8.11 -11.90
C CYS A 77 6.02 -7.12 -13.01
N THR A 78 5.15 -7.50 -13.92
CA THR A 78 4.60 -6.63 -14.96
C THR A 78 3.15 -6.25 -14.63
N HIS A 79 2.59 -5.24 -15.30
CA HIS A 79 1.18 -4.89 -15.14
C HIS A 79 0.24 -6.03 -15.55
N GLN A 80 0.69 -6.99 -16.37
CA GLN A 80 -0.10 -8.16 -16.76
C GLN A 80 -0.17 -9.21 -15.64
N ASP A 81 0.85 -9.26 -14.78
CA ASP A 81 0.89 -10.18 -13.63
C ASP A 81 0.08 -9.65 -12.46
N LEU A 82 -0.15 -8.34 -12.40
CA LEU A 82 -0.74 -7.68 -11.26
C LEU A 82 -2.16 -7.16 -11.54
N SER A 83 -2.98 -7.13 -10.51
CA SER A 83 -4.19 -6.30 -10.50
C SER A 83 -4.06 -5.25 -9.41
N PHE A 84 -4.56 -4.05 -9.71
CA PHE A 84 -4.47 -2.90 -8.83
C PHE A 84 -5.85 -2.47 -8.34
N SER A 85 -5.87 -1.93 -7.13
CA SER A 85 -7.05 -1.24 -6.59
C SER A 85 -6.62 -0.06 -5.74
N ALA A 86 -7.42 1.00 -5.74
CA ALA A 86 -7.26 2.15 -4.87
C ALA A 86 -8.44 2.23 -3.91
N THR A 87 -8.17 2.47 -2.63
CA THR A 87 -9.19 2.53 -1.59
C THR A 87 -8.96 3.74 -0.70
N ARG A 88 -10.04 4.45 -0.37
CA ARG A 88 -10.04 5.51 0.64
C ARG A 88 -9.57 4.95 1.98
N TYR A 89 -8.63 5.65 2.62
CA TYR A 89 -8.14 5.28 3.95
C TYR A 89 -8.71 6.19 5.07
N ASP A 90 -9.15 7.39 4.73
CA ASP A 90 -9.81 8.30 5.67
C ASP A 90 -11.18 7.78 6.10
N ALA A 91 -11.64 8.20 7.29
CA ALA A 91 -12.94 7.82 7.80
C ALA A 91 -14.09 8.33 6.90
N PRO A 92 -15.23 7.63 6.87
CA PRO A 92 -16.39 8.08 6.12
C PRO A 92 -16.83 9.50 6.52
N GLY A 93 -17.00 10.38 5.53
CA GLY A 93 -17.40 11.78 5.75
C GLY A 93 -16.25 12.75 5.96
N GLU A 94 -15.03 12.29 6.12
CA GLU A 94 -13.84 13.15 6.11
C GLU A 94 -13.42 13.48 4.68
N GLN A 95 -12.65 14.55 4.50
CA GLN A 95 -12.02 14.85 3.22
C GLN A 95 -11.04 13.72 2.88
N LEU A 96 -11.08 13.25 1.63
CA LEU A 96 -10.13 12.25 1.18
C LEU A 96 -8.74 12.88 1.05
N ARG A 97 -7.80 12.37 1.84
CA ARG A 97 -6.40 12.74 1.83
C ARG A 97 -5.48 11.55 1.66
N HIS A 98 -5.89 10.41 2.18
CA HIS A 98 -5.08 9.20 2.22
C HIS A 98 -5.75 8.10 1.40
N ILE A 99 -4.98 7.54 0.46
CA ILE A 99 -5.44 6.46 -0.41
C ILE A 99 -4.48 5.30 -0.25
N MET A 100 -5.03 4.11 -0.06
CA MET A 100 -4.26 2.87 -0.09
C MET A 100 -4.37 2.26 -1.48
N VAL A 101 -3.23 2.03 -2.11
CA VAL A 101 -3.12 1.28 -3.37
C VAL A 101 -2.62 -0.12 -3.06
N VAL A 102 -3.29 -1.12 -3.62
CA VAL A 102 -2.96 -2.53 -3.45
C VAL A 102 -2.68 -3.13 -4.81
N ALA A 103 -1.52 -3.77 -4.94
CA ALA A 103 -1.19 -4.66 -6.05
C ALA A 103 -1.34 -6.11 -5.58
N VAL A 104 -1.97 -6.96 -6.40
CA VAL A 104 -2.12 -8.40 -6.13
C VAL A 104 -1.53 -9.18 -7.29
N ASN A 105 -0.60 -10.10 -7.01
CA ASN A 105 -0.09 -10.98 -8.04
C ASN A 105 -1.19 -11.96 -8.49
N ARG A 106 -1.67 -11.79 -9.72
CA ARG A 106 -2.64 -12.67 -10.38
C ARG A 106 -2.01 -13.63 -11.36
N GLY A 107 -0.71 -13.50 -11.57
CA GLY A 107 0.06 -14.43 -12.37
C GLY A 107 0.15 -15.83 -11.74
N GLY A 108 0.65 -16.77 -12.51
CA GLY A 108 0.86 -18.15 -12.05
C GLY A 108 2.23 -18.37 -11.40
N THR A 109 3.11 -17.39 -11.41
CA THR A 109 4.50 -17.46 -10.94
C THR A 109 4.82 -16.34 -9.95
N THR A 110 5.82 -16.58 -9.11
CA THR A 110 6.38 -15.54 -8.25
C THR A 110 7.09 -14.51 -9.10
N CYS A 111 6.86 -13.22 -8.81
CA CYS A 111 7.57 -12.11 -9.44
C CYS A 111 8.08 -11.13 -8.38
N GLU A 112 9.10 -10.34 -8.72
CA GLU A 112 9.71 -9.35 -7.82
C GLU A 112 9.08 -7.97 -8.01
N MET A 113 8.67 -7.34 -6.90
CA MET A 113 8.13 -5.99 -6.92
C MET A 113 9.23 -4.95 -7.07
N GLN A 114 8.95 -3.96 -7.88
CA GLN A 114 9.78 -2.77 -8.04
C GLN A 114 9.70 -1.86 -6.79
N ASN A 115 10.59 -0.87 -6.73
CA ASN A 115 10.73 -0.05 -5.52
C ASN A 115 9.51 0.80 -5.18
N ALA A 116 8.89 1.45 -6.16
CA ALA A 116 7.76 2.33 -5.94
C ALA A 116 6.84 2.37 -7.17
N PRO A 117 5.53 2.60 -6.96
CA PRO A 117 4.63 2.92 -8.07
C PRO A 117 4.82 4.38 -8.50
N GLU A 118 4.66 4.64 -9.77
CA GLU A 118 4.47 5.99 -10.29
C GLU A 118 2.97 6.26 -10.42
N ILE A 119 2.43 7.11 -9.54
CA ILE A 119 1.00 7.42 -9.50
C ILE A 119 0.80 8.87 -9.91
N THR A 120 0.00 9.09 -10.95
CA THR A 120 -0.40 10.41 -11.42
C THR A 120 -1.85 10.65 -11.04
N LEU A 121 -2.11 11.76 -10.34
CA LEU A 121 -3.43 12.17 -9.90
C LEU A 121 -4.02 13.20 -10.88
N GLY A 122 -5.04 12.79 -11.64
CA GLY A 122 -5.70 13.66 -12.62
C GLY A 122 -4.71 14.29 -13.61
N ASP A 123 -4.86 15.59 -13.84
CA ASP A 123 -4.05 16.38 -14.77
C ASP A 123 -2.72 16.89 -14.15
N ALA A 124 -2.22 16.27 -13.08
CA ALA A 124 -0.92 16.62 -12.51
C ALA A 124 0.20 16.56 -13.58
N GLN A 125 1.20 17.43 -13.48
CA GLN A 125 2.30 17.52 -14.47
C GLN A 125 3.24 16.31 -14.47
N GLY A 126 3.04 15.38 -13.54
CA GLY A 126 3.84 14.15 -13.41
C GLY A 126 3.37 13.31 -12.22
N PRO A 127 4.02 12.16 -12.00
CA PRO A 127 3.69 11.29 -10.89
C PRO A 127 3.99 11.95 -9.53
N ALA A 128 3.24 11.57 -8.50
CA ALA A 128 3.47 11.99 -7.13
C ALA A 128 4.88 11.58 -6.69
N PRO A 129 5.67 12.51 -6.11
CA PRO A 129 7.01 12.18 -5.63
C PRO A 129 6.98 11.10 -4.56
N VAL A 130 7.96 10.19 -4.60
CA VAL A 130 8.12 9.16 -3.58
C VAL A 130 8.59 9.79 -2.27
N MET A 131 8.00 9.36 -1.14
CA MET A 131 8.42 9.80 0.20
C MET A 131 9.77 9.18 0.54
N GLU A 132 10.73 10.02 0.92
CA GLU A 132 12.07 9.57 1.33
C GLU A 132 12.00 8.56 2.49
N GLY A 133 12.79 7.50 2.39
CA GLY A 133 12.88 6.45 3.40
C GLY A 133 11.68 5.51 3.45
N THR A 134 10.84 5.53 2.43
CA THR A 134 9.71 4.59 2.28
C THR A 134 9.96 3.52 1.22
N GLU A 135 11.04 3.60 0.48
CA GLU A 135 11.44 2.55 -0.44
C GLU A 135 11.76 1.27 0.35
N PRO A 136 11.37 0.10 -0.14
CA PRO A 136 11.79 -1.15 0.49
C PRO A 136 13.31 -1.24 0.47
N GLY A 137 13.92 -1.62 1.59
CA GLY A 137 15.38 -1.72 1.69
C GLY A 137 15.96 -2.78 0.74
N GLU A 138 15.18 -3.82 0.47
CA GLU A 138 15.48 -4.86 -0.50
C GLU A 138 14.21 -5.14 -1.33
N PRO A 139 14.36 -5.46 -2.63
CA PRO A 139 13.24 -5.94 -3.42
C PRO A 139 12.61 -7.16 -2.77
N PHE A 140 11.30 -7.29 -2.87
CA PHE A 140 10.58 -8.45 -2.33
C PHE A 140 9.73 -9.12 -3.40
N ALA A 141 9.66 -10.44 -3.29
CA ALA A 141 8.91 -11.26 -4.22
C ALA A 141 7.46 -11.39 -3.77
N LEU A 142 6.53 -11.42 -4.75
CA LEU A 142 5.13 -11.74 -4.57
C LEU A 142 4.83 -13.10 -5.16
N ALA A 143 4.48 -14.08 -4.33
CA ALA A 143 3.91 -15.33 -4.81
C ALA A 143 2.50 -15.09 -5.38
N PRO A 144 1.95 -16.04 -6.18
CA PRO A 144 0.59 -15.96 -6.67
C PRO A 144 -0.42 -15.70 -5.54
N GLY A 145 -1.23 -14.67 -5.68
CA GLY A 145 -2.22 -14.21 -4.70
C GLY A 145 -1.69 -13.31 -3.58
N GLU A 146 -0.38 -13.13 -3.45
CA GLU A 146 0.19 -12.21 -2.48
C GLU A 146 0.00 -10.74 -2.90
N LYS A 147 0.15 -9.84 -1.93
CA LYS A 147 -0.17 -8.42 -2.05
C LYS A 147 1.02 -7.54 -1.70
N ALA A 148 1.16 -6.45 -2.45
CA ALA A 148 1.96 -5.28 -2.09
C ALA A 148 1.06 -4.08 -1.87
N TYR A 149 1.52 -3.14 -1.05
CA TYR A 149 0.76 -1.96 -0.64
C TYR A 149 1.58 -0.69 -0.87
N ALA A 150 0.92 0.37 -1.31
CA ALA A 150 1.50 1.71 -1.33
C ALA A 150 0.50 2.72 -0.76
N GLY A 151 1.00 3.70 -0.03
CA GLY A 151 0.20 4.80 0.49
C GLY A 151 0.33 6.03 -0.40
N VAL A 152 -0.80 6.70 -0.65
CA VAL A 152 -0.82 7.98 -1.37
C VAL A 152 -1.37 9.06 -0.43
N LEU A 153 -0.61 10.13 -0.29
CA LEU A 153 -1.05 11.39 0.26
C LEU A 153 -1.51 12.27 -0.90
N ALA A 154 -2.79 12.57 -1.00
CA ALA A 154 -3.35 13.39 -2.07
C ALA A 154 -3.11 14.88 -1.85
N THR A 155 -3.16 15.34 -0.58
CA THR A 155 -2.94 16.75 -0.24
C THR A 155 -1.94 16.89 0.90
N GLY A 156 -0.92 17.71 0.69
CA GLY A 156 0.05 18.12 1.72
C GLY A 156 -0.41 19.31 2.56
N GLY A 157 -1.67 19.79 2.38
CA GLY A 157 -2.23 20.93 3.08
C GLY A 157 -1.93 22.27 2.40
N HIS A 158 -1.54 22.28 1.15
CA HIS A 158 -1.36 23.49 0.36
C HIS A 158 -2.72 24.12 -0.01
N ARG A 159 -2.72 25.43 -0.31
CA ARG A 159 -3.97 26.17 -0.59
C ARG A 159 -4.48 25.98 -2.01
N ASP A 160 -3.55 25.77 -2.94
CA ASP A 160 -3.87 25.63 -4.35
C ASP A 160 -4.12 24.15 -4.64
N THR A 161 -5.39 23.77 -4.58
CA THR A 161 -5.84 22.41 -4.88
C THR A 161 -6.41 22.32 -6.27
N TYR A 162 -6.36 21.15 -6.88
CA TYR A 162 -7.00 20.81 -8.12
C TYR A 162 -7.88 19.56 -7.98
N GLU A 163 -8.86 19.42 -8.88
CA GLU A 163 -9.79 18.32 -8.88
C GLU A 163 -9.20 17.11 -9.59
N VAL A 164 -9.30 15.94 -8.96
CA VAL A 164 -8.85 14.65 -9.49
C VAL A 164 -10.09 13.83 -9.84
N THR A 165 -10.23 13.47 -11.12
CA THR A 165 -11.32 12.67 -11.66
C THR A 165 -10.88 11.32 -12.21
N PHE A 166 -9.57 11.08 -12.30
CA PHE A 166 -8.95 9.81 -12.69
C PHE A 166 -7.58 9.66 -12.00
N MET A 167 -7.08 8.44 -11.91
CA MET A 167 -5.76 8.12 -11.38
C MET A 167 -5.08 7.12 -12.31
N ASN A 168 -3.84 7.38 -12.65
CA ASN A 168 -3.01 6.47 -13.43
C ASN A 168 -1.86 5.92 -12.61
N LEU A 169 -1.54 4.65 -12.82
CA LEU A 169 -0.41 3.96 -12.21
C LEU A 169 0.46 3.34 -13.29
N THR A 170 1.77 3.54 -13.18
CA THR A 170 2.78 2.73 -13.86
C THR A 170 3.65 2.05 -12.82
N LEU A 171 4.15 0.87 -13.17
CA LEU A 171 5.22 0.26 -12.40
C LEU A 171 6.50 1.03 -12.75
N GLY A 172 7.13 1.63 -11.77
CA GLY A 172 8.39 2.35 -11.97
C GLY A 172 9.46 1.40 -12.53
N SER A 173 10.34 1.91 -13.37
CA SER A 173 11.44 1.13 -13.92
C SER A 173 12.57 0.98 -12.91
N PRO A 174 13.03 -0.26 -12.61
CA PRO A 174 14.25 -0.44 -11.84
C PRO A 174 15.43 0.14 -12.61
N GLY A 175 16.06 1.18 -12.07
CA GLY A 175 17.22 1.80 -12.70
C GLY A 175 16.93 2.81 -13.81
N GLY A 176 15.65 3.08 -14.14
CA GLY A 176 15.28 4.15 -15.07
C GLY A 176 15.53 3.87 -16.57
N GLU A 177 15.91 2.65 -16.95
CA GLU A 177 16.26 2.28 -18.33
C GLU A 177 15.25 1.32 -19.01
N ALA A 178 14.25 0.81 -18.26
CA ALA A 178 13.19 0.00 -18.88
C ALA A 178 12.23 0.92 -19.65
N GLU A 179 11.70 0.46 -20.77
CA GLU A 179 10.60 1.15 -21.46
C GLU A 179 9.43 1.26 -20.46
N ALA A 180 8.90 2.48 -20.31
CA ALA A 180 7.78 2.72 -19.46
C ALA A 180 6.58 1.88 -19.94
N GLU A 181 6.04 1.04 -19.08
CA GLU A 181 4.80 0.32 -19.37
C GLU A 181 3.64 1.31 -19.57
N GLU A 182 2.63 0.92 -20.33
CA GLU A 182 1.43 1.74 -20.48
C GLU A 182 0.76 1.97 -19.11
N PRO A 183 0.32 3.19 -18.81
CA PRO A 183 -0.36 3.48 -17.55
C PRO A 183 -1.64 2.67 -17.39
N VAL A 184 -1.86 2.13 -16.21
CA VAL A 184 -3.10 1.48 -15.81
C VAL A 184 -3.98 2.51 -15.11
N GLU A 185 -5.20 2.72 -15.61
CA GLU A 185 -6.18 3.56 -14.92
C GLU A 185 -6.72 2.80 -13.70
N LEU A 186 -6.62 3.42 -12.53
CA LEU A 186 -7.13 2.87 -11.28
C LEU A 186 -8.61 3.24 -11.11
N GLU A 187 -9.39 2.31 -10.55
CA GLU A 187 -10.73 2.66 -10.07
C GLU A 187 -10.63 3.73 -8.97
N MET A 188 -11.45 4.77 -9.06
CA MET A 188 -11.40 5.89 -8.13
C MET A 188 -11.75 5.46 -6.70
N PRO A 189 -11.00 5.93 -5.68
CA PRO A 189 -11.21 5.54 -4.28
C PRO A 189 -12.47 6.17 -3.65
N THR A 190 -13.22 6.95 -4.42
CA THR A 190 -14.45 7.62 -4.02
C THR A 190 -15.36 7.80 -5.22
N GLU A 191 -16.68 7.94 -4.99
CA GLU A 191 -17.60 8.35 -6.04
C GLU A 191 -17.31 9.79 -6.49
N GLY A 192 -17.20 10.00 -7.80
CA GLY A 192 -16.94 11.31 -8.40
C GLY A 192 -15.47 11.71 -8.35
N SER A 193 -15.13 12.76 -7.61
CA SER A 193 -13.80 13.36 -7.60
C SER A 193 -13.30 13.66 -6.18
N PHE A 194 -12.01 13.94 -6.07
CA PHE A 194 -11.41 14.46 -4.84
C PHE A 194 -10.41 15.58 -5.14
N GLN A 195 -9.89 16.23 -4.09
CA GLN A 195 -8.92 17.30 -4.23
C GLN A 195 -7.51 16.79 -3.97
N ALA A 196 -6.57 17.22 -4.80
CA ALA A 196 -5.14 17.04 -4.58
C ALA A 196 -4.40 18.38 -4.65
N ASP A 197 -3.16 18.42 -4.20
CA ASP A 197 -2.28 19.60 -4.27
C ASP A 197 -0.83 19.20 -4.59
N ASP A 198 0.05 20.19 -4.75
CA ASP A 198 1.49 19.97 -5.02
C ASP A 198 2.24 19.26 -3.87
N GLY A 199 1.58 19.10 -2.73
CA GLY A 199 2.08 18.34 -1.60
C GLY A 199 1.82 16.83 -1.70
N GLN A 200 1.20 16.37 -2.81
CA GLN A 200 0.98 14.94 -3.05
C GLN A 200 2.28 14.13 -2.93
N ARG A 201 2.18 12.94 -2.36
CA ARG A 201 3.31 11.99 -2.18
C ARG A 201 2.82 10.56 -2.30
N VAL A 202 3.74 9.66 -2.62
CA VAL A 202 3.50 8.21 -2.63
C VAL A 202 4.60 7.51 -1.84
N THR A 203 4.27 6.39 -1.20
CA THR A 203 5.29 5.54 -0.58
C THR A 203 5.84 4.52 -1.58
N GLY A 204 7.02 3.98 -1.32
CA GLY A 204 7.46 2.75 -1.96
C GLY A 204 6.48 1.61 -1.72
N TRP A 205 6.55 0.56 -2.58
CA TRP A 205 5.80 -0.67 -2.33
C TRP A 205 6.22 -1.31 -1.03
N GLN A 206 5.25 -1.78 -0.24
CA GLN A 206 5.48 -2.38 1.06
C GLN A 206 4.79 -3.73 1.17
N PRO A 207 5.36 -4.69 1.90
CA PRO A 207 4.73 -6.00 2.09
C PRO A 207 3.50 -5.95 3.00
N THR A 208 3.28 -4.87 3.73
CA THR A 208 2.14 -4.71 4.63
C THR A 208 1.49 -3.33 4.52
N GLU A 209 0.17 -3.29 4.73
CA GLU A 209 -0.62 -2.05 4.78
C GLU A 209 -0.06 -1.03 5.77
N GLY A 210 0.29 -1.47 6.98
CA GLY A 210 0.79 -0.58 8.04
C GLY A 210 2.09 0.13 7.67
N LEU A 211 2.99 -0.54 6.95
CA LEU A 211 4.24 0.07 6.47
C LEU A 211 3.97 1.09 5.36
N ALA A 212 3.01 0.81 4.47
CA ALA A 212 2.63 1.70 3.39
C ALA A 212 1.88 2.94 3.90
N MET A 213 0.92 2.76 4.80
CA MET A 213 0.02 3.85 5.19
C MET A 213 0.55 4.74 6.32
N ARG A 214 1.37 4.21 7.22
CA ARG A 214 1.90 4.99 8.35
C ARG A 214 2.63 6.28 7.94
N PRO A 215 3.53 6.29 6.94
CA PRO A 215 4.22 7.52 6.54
C PRO A 215 3.25 8.61 6.06
N VAL A 216 2.25 8.27 5.25
CA VAL A 216 1.29 9.24 4.70
C VAL A 216 0.28 9.74 5.74
N THR A 217 -0.08 8.94 6.73
CA THR A 217 -1.03 9.33 7.78
C THR A 217 -0.42 10.16 8.90
N LEU A 218 0.91 10.21 9.00
CA LEU A 218 1.66 11.02 9.97
C LEU A 218 2.18 12.35 9.37
N SER A 219 1.86 12.62 8.09
CA SER A 219 2.34 13.76 7.32
C SER A 219 1.43 14.99 7.47
#